data_9e7055e9232e74e295fce0a4e90ce007
#
_entry.id   9e7055e9232e74e295fce0a4e90ce007
#
_cell.length_a   1.000
_cell.length_b   1.000
_cell.length_c   1.000
_cell.angle_alpha   90.00
_cell.angle_beta   90.00
_cell.angle_gamma   90.00
#
_symmetry.space_group_name_H-M   'P 1'
#
loop_
_entity.id
_entity.type
_entity.pdbx_description
1 polymer ?
#
loop_
_entity_poly.entity_id
_entity_poly.type
_entity_poly.pdbx_seq_one_letter_code
_entity_poly.pdbx_strand_id
1 'polypeptide(L)'
;QAELEAEVRQLTQLETRHRRAADSARRSLPNLREKLQEAQYRGRHLDGIVAAVGPSPGPATWRIDNKEVTTDDVGRLLTRWTANRGAPHRCPETITLDFEHAEQNLHVDNRGHSFHLALPDHTYVGDPIHPDAHHDRLSAQLNKHRHAIQLAGVRVDTSQETIDTYTAQVAQQEERKDEPFRHSTRLTSARTELATVSRRLLTRYADPGTVERLDAVLGSRPPGTAQLDQAWENMR
;
A
#
# COMPACT_ATOMS: atom_id res chain seq x y z
N GLN A 1 -27.98 -17.15 -37.07
CA GLN A 1 -28.25 -16.04 -36.13
C GLN A 1 -27.94 -16.48 -34.69
N ALA A 2 -28.52 -17.62 -34.22
CA ALA A 2 -28.35 -18.08 -32.84
C ALA A 2 -26.85 -18.27 -32.42
N GLU A 3 -26.00 -18.74 -33.32
CA GLU A 3 -24.56 -18.87 -33.06
C GLU A 3 -23.87 -17.53 -32.85
N LEU A 4 -24.18 -16.53 -33.71
CA LEU A 4 -23.65 -15.16 -33.55
C LEU A 4 -24.15 -14.50 -32.26
N GLU A 5 -25.41 -14.72 -31.88
CA GLU A 5 -25.95 -14.22 -30.61
C GLU A 5 -25.25 -14.85 -29.40
N ALA A 6 -24.97 -16.14 -29.46
CA ALA A 6 -24.23 -16.86 -28.42
C ALA A 6 -22.79 -16.31 -28.32
N GLU A 7 -22.12 -16.11 -29.46
CA GLU A 7 -20.77 -15.55 -29.51
C GLU A 7 -20.72 -14.14 -28.94
N VAL A 8 -21.66 -13.26 -29.38
CA VAL A 8 -21.74 -11.88 -28.87
C VAL A 8 -21.99 -11.87 -27.36
N ARG A 9 -22.87 -12.72 -26.83
CA ARG A 9 -23.11 -12.85 -25.39
C ARG A 9 -21.86 -13.29 -24.65
N GLN A 10 -21.14 -14.30 -25.12
CA GLN A 10 -19.91 -14.79 -24.52
C GLN A 10 -18.83 -13.70 -24.50
N LEU A 11 -18.58 -13.04 -25.62
CA LEU A 11 -17.58 -11.97 -25.71
C LEU A 11 -17.94 -10.74 -24.84
N THR A 12 -19.21 -10.39 -24.74
CA THR A 12 -19.69 -9.33 -23.86
C THR A 12 -19.51 -9.67 -22.38
N GLN A 13 -19.72 -10.94 -22.00
CA GLN A 13 -19.42 -11.41 -20.65
C GLN A 13 -17.91 -11.30 -20.33
N LEU A 14 -17.05 -11.69 -21.28
CA LEU A 14 -15.59 -11.58 -21.14
C LEU A 14 -15.16 -10.11 -21.03
N GLU A 15 -15.72 -9.21 -21.85
CA GLU A 15 -15.48 -7.77 -21.77
C GLU A 15 -15.89 -7.22 -20.39
N THR A 16 -17.05 -7.64 -19.87
CA THR A 16 -17.53 -7.22 -18.56
C THR A 16 -16.60 -7.68 -17.42
N ARG A 17 -16.14 -8.94 -17.50
CA ARG A 17 -15.17 -9.47 -16.52
C ARG A 17 -13.85 -8.72 -16.59
N HIS A 18 -13.34 -8.46 -17.79
CA HIS A 18 -12.12 -7.69 -18.01
C HIS A 18 -12.25 -6.27 -17.44
N ARG A 19 -13.34 -5.56 -17.73
CA ARG A 19 -13.61 -4.22 -17.16
C ARG A 19 -13.67 -4.25 -15.64
N ARG A 20 -14.35 -5.22 -15.04
CA ARG A 20 -14.39 -5.37 -13.58
C ARG A 20 -13.00 -5.61 -12.98
N ALA A 21 -12.15 -6.40 -13.64
CA ALA A 21 -10.78 -6.62 -13.21
C ALA A 21 -9.95 -5.32 -13.27
N ALA A 22 -10.06 -4.56 -14.35
CA ALA A 22 -9.39 -3.27 -14.49
C ALA A 22 -9.87 -2.24 -13.44
N ASP A 23 -11.18 -2.18 -13.17
CA ASP A 23 -11.75 -1.28 -12.15
C ASP A 23 -11.33 -1.73 -10.74
N SER A 24 -11.21 -3.02 -10.49
CA SER A 24 -10.68 -3.55 -9.22
C SER A 24 -9.20 -3.15 -9.06
N ALA A 25 -8.39 -3.28 -10.11
CA ALA A 25 -7.00 -2.87 -10.11
C ALA A 25 -6.87 -1.36 -9.81
N ARG A 26 -7.64 -0.52 -10.48
CA ARG A 26 -7.65 0.94 -10.22
C ARG A 26 -7.99 1.29 -8.78
N ARG A 27 -8.96 0.58 -8.18
CA ARG A 27 -9.37 0.82 -6.79
C ARG A 27 -8.34 0.34 -5.76
N SER A 28 -7.61 -0.74 -6.05
CA SER A 28 -6.60 -1.28 -5.13
C SER A 28 -5.26 -0.54 -5.17
N LEU A 29 -4.92 0.10 -6.29
CA LEU A 29 -3.64 0.78 -6.51
C LEU A 29 -3.29 1.84 -5.44
N PRO A 30 -4.18 2.76 -5.03
CA PRO A 30 -3.83 3.75 -4.02
C PRO A 30 -3.38 3.12 -2.70
N ASN A 31 -4.12 2.11 -2.21
CA ASN A 31 -3.78 1.41 -0.98
C ASN A 31 -2.45 0.62 -1.10
N LEU A 32 -2.20 -0.01 -2.25
CA LEU A 32 -0.94 -0.72 -2.48
C LEU A 32 0.25 0.23 -2.54
N ARG A 33 0.10 1.40 -3.15
CA ARG A 33 1.14 2.45 -3.20
C ARG A 33 1.44 3.00 -1.80
N GLU A 34 0.41 3.22 -0.99
CA GLU A 34 0.57 3.64 0.41
C GLU A 34 1.35 2.60 1.21
N LYS A 35 0.98 1.32 1.10
CA LYS A 35 1.71 0.21 1.75
C LYS A 35 3.16 0.11 1.27
N LEU A 36 3.41 0.29 -0.01
CA LEU A 36 4.77 0.31 -0.56
C LEU A 36 5.58 1.48 0.02
N GLN A 37 4.99 2.68 0.08
CA GLN A 37 5.64 3.85 0.65
C GLN A 37 5.97 3.64 2.14
N GLU A 38 5.04 3.06 2.90
CA GLU A 38 5.25 2.72 4.30
C GLU A 38 6.35 1.66 4.47
N ALA A 39 6.37 0.61 3.65
CA ALA A 39 7.42 -0.41 3.66
C ALA A 39 8.79 0.18 3.33
N GLN A 40 8.88 1.05 2.32
CA GLN A 40 10.11 1.76 1.95
C GLN A 40 10.59 2.70 3.07
N TYR A 41 9.66 3.38 3.76
CA TYR A 41 10.02 4.22 4.90
C TYR A 41 10.62 3.37 6.03
N ARG A 42 9.97 2.26 6.38
CA ARG A 42 10.47 1.31 7.39
C ARG A 42 11.82 0.69 7.01
N GLY A 43 12.01 0.33 5.73
CA GLY A 43 13.28 -0.19 5.23
C GLY A 43 14.41 0.80 5.43
N ARG A 44 14.25 2.05 4.96
CA ARG A 44 15.25 3.11 5.16
C ARG A 44 15.57 3.37 6.63
N HIS A 45 14.57 3.26 7.50
CA HIS A 45 14.76 3.41 8.93
C HIS A 45 15.62 2.27 9.51
N LEU A 46 15.37 1.02 9.12
CA LEU A 46 16.18 -0.12 9.51
C LEU A 46 17.62 -0.03 8.97
N ASP A 47 17.78 0.38 7.72
CA ASP A 47 19.10 0.62 7.11
C ASP A 47 19.89 1.67 7.90
N GLY A 48 19.23 2.75 8.31
CA GLY A 48 19.83 3.79 9.16
C GLY A 48 20.28 3.23 10.52
N ILE A 49 19.48 2.36 11.14
CA ILE A 49 19.87 1.68 12.40
C ILE A 49 21.10 0.79 12.17
N VAL A 50 21.06 -0.05 11.13
CA VAL A 50 22.17 -0.98 10.83
C VAL A 50 23.44 -0.22 10.47
N ALA A 51 23.33 0.88 9.73
CA ALA A 51 24.48 1.75 9.45
C ALA A 51 25.09 2.37 10.70
N ALA A 52 24.25 2.65 11.71
CA ALA A 52 24.68 3.28 12.95
C ALA A 52 25.34 2.29 13.95
N VAL A 53 24.75 1.11 14.12
CA VAL A 53 25.15 0.19 15.19
C VAL A 53 25.66 -1.18 14.68
N GLY A 54 25.65 -1.38 13.37
CA GLY A 54 26.01 -2.65 12.73
C GLY A 54 24.84 -3.63 12.64
N PRO A 55 24.99 -4.70 11.81
CA PRO A 55 23.91 -5.67 11.56
C PRO A 55 23.67 -6.62 12.75
N SER A 56 24.64 -6.78 13.64
CA SER A 56 24.58 -7.65 14.82
C SER A 56 25.28 -6.97 16.01
N PRO A 57 24.66 -5.92 16.58
CA PRO A 57 25.33 -5.06 17.57
C PRO A 57 25.57 -5.74 18.92
N GLY A 58 25.05 -6.96 19.16
CA GLY A 58 25.21 -7.68 20.40
C GLY A 58 24.30 -7.22 21.54
N PRO A 59 24.59 -7.65 22.78
CA PRO A 59 23.92 -7.17 23.98
C PRO A 59 24.04 -5.65 24.14
N ALA A 60 23.00 -5.05 24.69
CA ALA A 60 22.94 -3.61 24.93
C ALA A 60 22.83 -3.29 26.41
N THR A 61 23.63 -2.32 26.87
CA THR A 61 23.71 -1.88 28.26
C THR A 61 23.38 -0.38 28.34
N TRP A 62 22.48 -0.03 29.25
CA TRP A 62 22.20 1.39 29.57
C TRP A 62 23.23 1.94 30.53
N ARG A 63 23.67 3.19 30.31
CA ARG A 63 24.54 3.92 31.22
C ARG A 63 24.00 5.32 31.50
N ILE A 64 24.16 5.78 32.73
CA ILE A 64 23.95 7.15 33.15
C ILE A 64 25.27 7.65 33.71
N ASP A 65 25.84 8.71 33.14
CA ASP A 65 27.16 9.26 33.50
C ASP A 65 28.24 8.17 33.57
N ASN A 66 28.29 7.31 32.56
CA ASN A 66 29.20 6.16 32.42
C ASN A 66 28.99 5.01 33.44
N LYS A 67 27.97 5.08 34.30
CA LYS A 67 27.64 3.97 35.22
C LYS A 67 26.58 3.10 34.60
N GLU A 68 26.80 1.80 34.59
CA GLU A 68 25.81 0.82 34.16
C GLU A 68 24.57 0.87 35.05
N VAL A 69 23.38 0.86 34.40
CA VAL A 69 22.10 1.00 35.04
C VAL A 69 21.06 0.11 34.38
N THR A 70 19.93 -0.08 35.05
CA THR A 70 18.80 -0.80 34.47
C THR A 70 17.96 0.11 33.57
N THR A 71 17.17 -0.47 32.64
CA THR A 71 16.20 0.31 31.86
C THR A 71 15.19 1.08 32.74
N ASP A 72 14.88 0.52 33.89
CA ASP A 72 14.00 1.13 34.89
C ASP A 72 14.61 2.40 35.49
N ASP A 73 15.92 2.40 35.75
CA ASP A 73 16.60 3.61 36.26
C ASP A 73 16.58 4.71 35.22
N VAL A 74 16.79 4.38 33.94
CA VAL A 74 16.65 5.33 32.82
C VAL A 74 15.20 5.84 32.76
N GLY A 75 14.21 4.97 32.78
CA GLY A 75 12.79 5.35 32.78
C GLY A 75 12.44 6.30 33.92
N ARG A 76 12.90 6.01 35.14
CA ARG A 76 12.70 6.88 36.31
C ARG A 76 13.37 8.26 36.16
N LEU A 77 14.59 8.29 35.61
CA LEU A 77 15.31 9.54 35.37
C LEU A 77 14.56 10.41 34.36
N LEU A 78 14.18 9.84 33.21
CA LEU A 78 13.43 10.53 32.17
C LEU A 78 12.06 11.02 32.64
N THR A 79 11.32 10.21 33.43
CA THR A 79 10.05 10.59 34.03
C THR A 79 10.23 11.76 35.01
N ARG A 80 11.26 11.73 35.86
CA ARG A 80 11.58 12.83 36.80
C ARG A 80 11.91 14.11 36.04
N TRP A 81 12.66 13.97 34.98
CA TRP A 81 13.07 15.11 34.16
C TRP A 81 11.86 15.76 33.45
N THR A 82 10.94 14.96 32.87
CA THR A 82 9.72 15.49 32.22
C THR A 82 8.72 16.10 33.22
N ALA A 83 8.65 15.59 34.44
CA ALA A 83 7.78 16.16 35.48
C ALA A 83 8.24 17.57 35.93
N ASN A 84 9.49 17.91 35.69
CA ASN A 84 10.10 19.19 36.12
C ASN A 84 9.89 20.26 35.04
N ARG A 85 8.67 20.81 34.94
CA ARG A 85 8.23 21.75 33.88
C ARG A 85 9.05 23.05 33.73
N GLY A 86 10.03 23.27 34.59
CA GLY A 86 10.98 24.41 34.55
C GLY A 86 12.42 23.99 34.25
N ALA A 87 12.67 22.71 33.97
CA ALA A 87 14.00 22.21 33.70
C ALA A 87 14.55 22.70 32.35
N PRO A 88 15.88 22.89 32.25
CA PRO A 88 16.52 23.24 30.98
C PRO A 88 16.18 22.21 29.91
N HIS A 89 16.20 22.63 28.64
CA HIS A 89 15.81 21.79 27.49
C HIS A 89 16.69 20.55 27.25
N ARG A 90 17.65 20.27 28.09
CA ARG A 90 18.54 19.12 28.05
C ARG A 90 18.55 18.40 29.39
N CYS A 91 18.51 17.06 29.34
CA CYS A 91 18.78 16.23 30.51
C CYS A 91 20.19 16.55 31.01
N PRO A 92 20.41 16.87 32.30
CA PRO A 92 21.75 17.20 32.83
C PRO A 92 22.66 15.98 32.83
N GLU A 93 22.10 14.76 32.95
CA GLU A 93 22.85 13.51 32.92
C GLU A 93 23.03 13.02 31.49
N THR A 94 24.17 12.42 31.22
CA THR A 94 24.44 11.74 29.95
C THR A 94 23.89 10.32 30.01
N ILE A 95 22.88 10.04 29.19
CA ILE A 95 22.28 8.71 29.06
C ILE A 95 22.75 8.09 27.75
N THR A 96 23.40 6.92 27.83
CA THR A 96 23.88 6.19 26.66
C THR A 96 23.30 4.77 26.61
N LEU A 97 23.17 4.26 25.41
CA LEU A 97 22.88 2.85 25.11
C LEU A 97 24.09 2.31 24.35
N ASP A 98 24.86 1.49 25.03
CA ASP A 98 26.08 0.88 24.51
C ASP A 98 25.78 -0.54 24.01
N PHE A 99 26.26 -0.87 22.83
CA PHE A 99 26.16 -2.22 22.28
C PHE A 99 27.53 -2.87 22.21
N GLU A 100 27.64 -4.13 22.60
CA GLU A 100 28.91 -4.85 22.75
C GLU A 100 29.76 -4.85 21.46
N HIS A 101 29.11 -4.92 20.29
CA HIS A 101 29.78 -5.03 18.99
C HIS A 101 29.54 -3.80 18.09
N ALA A 102 29.00 -2.71 18.62
CA ALA A 102 28.82 -1.49 17.87
C ALA A 102 30.06 -0.59 17.99
N GLU A 103 30.41 0.08 16.89
CA GLU A 103 31.51 1.05 16.89
C GLU A 103 31.10 2.36 17.60
N GLN A 104 29.81 2.63 17.70
CA GLN A 104 29.28 3.86 18.24
C GLN A 104 28.16 3.62 19.24
N ASN A 105 28.18 4.36 20.32
CA ASN A 105 27.15 4.37 21.34
C ASN A 105 26.03 5.33 20.95
N LEU A 106 24.78 4.98 21.32
CA LEU A 106 23.65 5.87 21.15
C LEU A 106 23.43 6.70 22.42
N HIS A 107 23.11 7.98 22.23
CA HIS A 107 22.77 8.90 23.31
C HIS A 107 21.27 9.13 23.35
N VAL A 108 20.73 9.44 24.53
CA VAL A 108 19.34 9.91 24.64
C VAL A 108 19.33 11.42 24.51
N ASP A 109 18.86 11.91 23.39
CA ASP A 109 18.62 13.32 23.14
C ASP A 109 17.18 13.70 23.46
N ASN A 110 16.99 14.88 24.02
CA ASN A 110 15.68 15.50 24.19
C ASN A 110 15.40 16.51 23.09
N ARG A 111 14.25 16.35 22.43
CA ARG A 111 13.77 17.30 21.43
C ARG A 111 12.30 17.66 21.69
N GLY A 112 12.10 18.79 22.34
CA GLY A 112 10.76 19.26 22.69
C GLY A 112 10.07 18.34 23.70
N HIS A 113 9.08 17.57 23.25
CA HIS A 113 8.27 16.68 24.10
C HIS A 113 8.61 15.19 23.93
N SER A 114 9.68 14.85 23.24
CA SER A 114 10.08 13.46 23.00
C SER A 114 11.58 13.26 23.23
N PHE A 115 11.95 12.03 23.53
CA PHE A 115 13.34 11.59 23.59
C PHE A 115 13.67 10.83 22.32
N HIS A 116 14.93 10.94 21.88
CA HIS A 116 15.43 10.24 20.70
C HIS A 116 16.72 9.52 21.06
N LEU A 117 16.91 8.35 20.51
CA LEU A 117 18.23 7.76 20.46
C LEU A 117 19.00 8.39 19.30
N ALA A 118 20.18 8.88 19.56
CA ALA A 118 21.01 9.59 18.60
C ALA A 118 22.46 9.10 18.64
N LEU A 119 23.13 9.22 17.52
CA LEU A 119 24.58 9.07 17.42
C LEU A 119 25.26 10.32 18.03
N PRO A 120 26.59 10.27 18.29
CA PRO A 120 27.33 11.42 18.81
C PRO A 120 27.24 12.70 17.94
N ASP A 121 26.97 12.55 16.64
CA ASP A 121 26.75 13.64 15.68
C ASP A 121 25.31 14.16 15.68
N HIS A 122 24.46 13.71 16.61
CA HIS A 122 23.03 14.02 16.71
C HIS A 122 22.17 13.47 15.56
N THR A 123 22.66 12.50 14.79
CA THR A 123 21.81 11.74 13.85
C THR A 123 20.90 10.81 14.65
N TYR A 124 19.58 10.98 14.49
CA TYR A 124 18.58 10.18 15.22
C TYR A 124 18.43 8.77 14.66
N VAL A 125 18.37 7.80 15.58
CA VAL A 125 18.24 6.39 15.28
C VAL A 125 16.98 5.87 15.95
N GLY A 126 16.04 5.42 15.15
CA GLY A 126 14.79 4.89 15.67
C GLY A 126 13.66 5.90 15.78
N ASP A 127 12.50 5.41 16.20
CA ASP A 127 11.31 6.23 16.44
C ASP A 127 11.50 7.10 17.70
N PRO A 128 10.79 8.24 17.80
CA PRO A 128 10.79 9.04 19.02
C PRO A 128 10.19 8.26 20.21
N ILE A 129 10.81 8.39 21.36
CA ILE A 129 10.31 7.88 22.64
C ILE A 129 9.49 8.97 23.30
N HIS A 130 8.21 8.77 23.40
CA HIS A 130 7.32 9.74 24.02
C HIS A 130 7.29 9.53 25.53
N PRO A 131 7.60 10.59 26.31
CA PRO A 131 7.49 10.51 27.76
C PRO A 131 6.04 10.23 28.14
N ASP A 132 5.84 9.20 28.94
CA ASP A 132 4.55 8.89 29.57
C ASP A 132 4.62 9.31 31.05
N ALA A 133 3.45 9.60 31.63
CA ALA A 133 3.35 9.94 33.07
C ALA A 133 3.81 8.80 34.00
N HIS A 134 3.89 7.57 33.49
CA HIS A 134 4.28 6.38 34.24
C HIS A 134 5.61 5.82 33.76
N HIS A 135 6.59 5.72 34.67
CA HIS A 135 7.92 5.19 34.41
C HIS A 135 7.92 3.76 33.84
N ASP A 136 6.98 2.90 34.26
CA ASP A 136 6.86 1.52 33.77
C ASP A 136 6.57 1.47 32.26
N ARG A 137 5.74 2.38 31.75
CA ARG A 137 5.46 2.48 30.31
C ARG A 137 6.67 2.99 29.55
N LEU A 138 7.38 3.97 30.13
CA LEU A 138 8.59 4.50 29.52
C LEU A 138 9.69 3.44 29.49
N SER A 139 9.89 2.69 30.58
CA SER A 139 10.82 1.53 30.61
C SER A 139 10.45 0.48 29.59
N ALA A 140 9.16 0.20 29.39
CA ALA A 140 8.70 -0.72 28.36
C ALA A 140 8.98 -0.20 26.94
N GLN A 141 8.82 1.11 26.68
CA GLN A 141 9.20 1.73 25.40
C GLN A 141 10.70 1.62 25.17
N LEU A 142 11.52 1.98 26.14
CA LEU A 142 12.99 1.87 26.08
C LEU A 142 13.45 0.47 25.77
N ASN A 143 12.86 -0.54 26.44
CA ASN A 143 13.14 -1.95 26.17
C ASN A 143 12.74 -2.36 24.75
N LYS A 144 11.58 -1.90 24.28
CA LYS A 144 11.12 -2.13 22.91
C LYS A 144 12.09 -1.54 21.88
N HIS A 145 12.55 -0.31 22.09
CA HIS A 145 13.52 0.34 21.21
C HIS A 145 14.87 -0.40 21.22
N ARG A 146 15.41 -0.71 22.39
CA ARG A 146 16.64 -1.49 22.54
C ARG A 146 16.55 -2.80 21.75
N HIS A 147 15.47 -3.55 21.94
CA HIS A 147 15.26 -4.82 21.25
C HIS A 147 15.06 -4.65 19.73
N ALA A 148 14.36 -3.60 19.30
CA ALA A 148 14.18 -3.28 17.89
C ALA A 148 15.53 -3.00 17.20
N ILE A 149 16.43 -2.28 17.86
CA ILE A 149 17.78 -1.98 17.35
C ILE A 149 18.60 -3.27 17.27
N GLN A 150 18.58 -4.11 18.30
CA GLN A 150 19.29 -5.40 18.29
C GLN A 150 18.86 -6.32 17.14
N LEU A 151 17.60 -6.26 16.75
CA LEU A 151 17.02 -7.07 15.68
C LEU A 151 17.04 -6.39 14.31
N ALA A 152 17.55 -5.17 14.19
CA ALA A 152 17.46 -4.41 12.95
C ALA A 152 18.09 -5.15 11.76
N GLY A 153 19.28 -5.72 11.95
CA GLY A 153 19.97 -6.47 10.90
C GLY A 153 19.15 -7.66 10.35
N VAL A 154 18.54 -8.43 11.24
CA VAL A 154 17.68 -9.56 10.85
C VAL A 154 16.39 -9.08 10.13
N ARG A 155 15.93 -7.87 10.43
CA ARG A 155 14.69 -7.31 9.85
C ARG A 155 14.90 -6.63 8.51
N VAL A 156 16.13 -6.26 8.16
CA VAL A 156 16.42 -5.61 6.86
C VAL A 156 16.04 -6.53 5.71
N ASP A 157 16.47 -7.79 5.74
CA ASP A 157 16.15 -8.75 4.66
C ASP A 157 14.65 -8.94 4.51
N THR A 158 13.91 -9.13 5.61
CA THR A 158 12.44 -9.28 5.61
C THR A 158 11.75 -8.00 5.11
N SER A 159 12.32 -6.83 5.43
CA SER A 159 11.80 -5.55 4.94
C SER A 159 11.98 -5.43 3.43
N GLN A 160 13.14 -5.84 2.89
CA GLN A 160 13.39 -5.84 1.46
C GLN A 160 12.45 -6.78 0.71
N GLU A 161 12.24 -8.00 1.20
CA GLU A 161 11.25 -8.94 0.63
C GLU A 161 9.83 -8.34 0.60
N THR A 162 9.47 -7.59 1.63
CA THR A 162 8.17 -6.90 1.71
C THR A 162 8.06 -5.80 0.66
N ILE A 163 9.11 -4.99 0.49
CA ILE A 163 9.19 -3.93 -0.53
C ILE A 163 9.08 -4.54 -1.94
N ASP A 164 9.82 -5.61 -2.21
CA ASP A 164 9.81 -6.30 -3.49
C ASP A 164 8.42 -6.87 -3.81
N THR A 165 7.76 -7.45 -2.79
CA THR A 165 6.39 -7.97 -2.91
C THR A 165 5.39 -6.87 -3.28
N TYR A 166 5.39 -5.74 -2.57
CA TYR A 166 4.50 -4.63 -2.89
C TYR A 166 4.84 -3.96 -4.22
N THR A 167 6.12 -3.87 -4.58
CA THR A 167 6.56 -3.36 -5.88
C THR A 167 6.00 -4.21 -7.02
N ALA A 168 6.12 -5.54 -6.91
CA ALA A 168 5.57 -6.47 -7.88
C ALA A 168 4.03 -6.38 -7.97
N GLN A 169 3.34 -6.26 -6.83
CA GLN A 169 1.88 -6.09 -6.80
C GLN A 169 1.43 -4.79 -7.45
N VAL A 170 2.10 -3.68 -7.18
CA VAL A 170 1.81 -2.39 -7.82
C VAL A 170 2.01 -2.50 -9.33
N ALA A 171 3.14 -3.03 -9.79
CA ALA A 171 3.40 -3.22 -11.22
C ALA A 171 2.33 -4.08 -11.90
N GLN A 172 1.92 -5.18 -11.28
CA GLN A 172 0.86 -6.05 -11.80
C GLN A 172 -0.49 -5.33 -11.92
N GLN A 173 -0.86 -4.52 -10.92
CA GLN A 173 -2.14 -3.77 -10.98
C GLN A 173 -2.06 -2.60 -11.98
N GLU A 174 -0.89 -1.97 -12.13
CA GLU A 174 -0.65 -0.95 -13.16
C GLU A 174 -0.85 -1.51 -14.57
N GLU A 175 -0.31 -2.70 -14.86
CA GLU A 175 -0.50 -3.38 -16.11
C GLU A 175 -1.99 -3.72 -16.36
N ARG A 176 -2.64 -4.31 -15.37
CA ARG A 176 -4.05 -4.73 -15.47
C ARG A 176 -5.05 -3.59 -15.66
N LYS A 177 -4.80 -2.42 -15.07
CA LYS A 177 -5.76 -1.29 -15.15
C LYS A 177 -5.92 -0.74 -16.56
N ASP A 178 -4.88 -0.88 -17.38
CA ASP A 178 -4.80 -0.30 -18.73
C ASP A 178 -4.69 -1.39 -19.83
N GLU A 179 -4.75 -2.68 -19.44
CA GLU A 179 -4.71 -3.79 -20.39
C GLU A 179 -5.91 -3.70 -21.36
N PRO A 180 -5.67 -3.67 -22.69
CA PRO A 180 -6.76 -3.64 -23.65
C PRO A 180 -7.47 -4.99 -23.71
N PHE A 181 -8.80 -4.95 -23.89
CA PHE A 181 -9.57 -6.16 -24.06
C PHE A 181 -9.17 -6.89 -25.35
N ARG A 182 -8.56 -8.07 -25.23
CA ARG A 182 -7.95 -8.83 -26.35
C ARG A 182 -8.94 -9.16 -27.48
N HIS A 183 -10.23 -9.30 -27.15
CA HIS A 183 -11.25 -9.68 -28.12
C HIS A 183 -12.11 -8.48 -28.60
N SER A 184 -11.65 -7.23 -28.41
CA SER A 184 -12.40 -6.03 -28.78
C SER A 184 -12.76 -5.98 -30.26
N THR A 185 -11.81 -6.30 -31.13
CA THR A 185 -12.02 -6.35 -32.59
C THR A 185 -13.02 -7.42 -32.96
N ARG A 186 -12.89 -8.62 -32.39
CA ARG A 186 -13.80 -9.73 -32.66
C ARG A 186 -15.22 -9.46 -32.17
N LEU A 187 -15.36 -8.84 -30.99
CA LEU A 187 -16.67 -8.44 -30.46
C LEU A 187 -17.35 -7.41 -31.36
N THR A 188 -16.58 -6.41 -31.82
CA THR A 188 -17.09 -5.40 -32.76
C THR A 188 -17.55 -6.04 -34.06
N SER A 189 -16.74 -6.94 -34.64
CA SER A 189 -17.08 -7.68 -35.86
C SER A 189 -18.34 -8.50 -35.68
N ALA A 190 -18.42 -9.32 -34.61
CA ALA A 190 -19.57 -10.16 -34.33
C ALA A 190 -20.87 -9.35 -34.12
N ARG A 191 -20.79 -8.20 -33.44
CA ARG A 191 -21.92 -7.28 -33.29
C ARG A 191 -22.39 -6.72 -34.64
N THR A 192 -21.45 -6.34 -35.51
CA THR A 192 -21.76 -5.83 -36.87
C THR A 192 -22.39 -6.89 -37.74
N GLU A 193 -21.84 -8.12 -37.71
CA GLU A 193 -22.38 -9.28 -38.44
C GLU A 193 -23.78 -9.61 -37.95
N LEU A 194 -23.99 -9.67 -36.63
CA LEU A 194 -25.30 -9.94 -36.04
C LEU A 194 -26.33 -8.89 -36.46
N ALA A 195 -25.98 -7.59 -36.39
CA ALA A 195 -26.84 -6.50 -36.84
C ALA A 195 -27.22 -6.64 -38.32
N THR A 196 -26.24 -7.02 -39.18
CA THR A 196 -26.48 -7.21 -40.62
C THR A 196 -27.40 -8.36 -40.88
N VAL A 197 -27.20 -9.52 -40.23
CA VAL A 197 -28.06 -10.69 -40.35
C VAL A 197 -29.47 -10.40 -39.85
N SER A 198 -29.59 -9.74 -38.70
CA SER A 198 -30.88 -9.34 -38.11
C SER A 198 -31.65 -8.40 -39.03
N ARG A 199 -30.96 -7.39 -39.61
CA ARG A 199 -31.58 -6.46 -40.58
C ARG A 199 -32.09 -7.21 -41.82
N ARG A 200 -31.31 -8.16 -42.39
CA ARG A 200 -31.73 -8.97 -43.55
C ARG A 200 -32.96 -9.83 -43.25
N LEU A 201 -33.03 -10.43 -42.05
CA LEU A 201 -34.20 -11.22 -41.64
C LEU A 201 -35.43 -10.35 -41.47
N LEU A 202 -35.26 -9.19 -40.81
CA LEU A 202 -36.37 -8.22 -40.64
C LEU A 202 -36.90 -7.73 -42.00
N THR A 203 -36.00 -7.34 -42.92
CA THR A 203 -36.41 -6.91 -44.28
C THR A 203 -37.14 -7.99 -45.04
N ARG A 204 -36.84 -9.29 -44.76
CA ARG A 204 -37.43 -10.42 -45.43
C ARG A 204 -38.79 -10.85 -44.86
N TYR A 205 -38.99 -10.66 -43.54
CA TYR A 205 -40.13 -11.24 -42.81
C TYR A 205 -41.02 -10.19 -42.10
N ALA A 206 -40.59 -8.97 -41.95
CA ALA A 206 -41.34 -7.90 -41.36
C ALA A 206 -42.10 -7.09 -42.45
N ASP A 207 -43.23 -6.49 -42.05
CA ASP A 207 -43.88 -5.53 -42.91
C ASP A 207 -43.06 -4.22 -43.07
N PRO A 208 -43.20 -3.46 -44.16
CA PRO A 208 -42.39 -2.27 -44.44
C PRO A 208 -42.43 -1.22 -43.32
N GLY A 209 -43.57 -1.01 -42.67
CA GLY A 209 -43.70 -0.04 -41.60
C GLY A 209 -42.97 -0.43 -40.30
N THR A 210 -42.71 -1.71 -40.10
CA THR A 210 -41.91 -2.21 -38.97
C THR A 210 -40.42 -1.99 -39.22
N VAL A 211 -39.94 -2.14 -40.47
CA VAL A 211 -38.56 -1.86 -40.85
C VAL A 211 -38.21 -0.39 -40.69
N GLU A 212 -39.08 0.51 -41.15
CA GLU A 212 -38.89 1.98 -41.00
C GLU A 212 -38.84 2.40 -39.52
N ARG A 213 -39.73 1.86 -38.68
CA ARG A 213 -39.71 2.13 -37.23
C ARG A 213 -38.42 1.66 -36.55
N LEU A 214 -37.89 0.51 -36.95
CA LEU A 214 -36.61 -0.02 -36.43
C LEU A 214 -35.43 0.84 -36.87
N ASP A 215 -35.41 1.26 -38.14
CA ASP A 215 -34.32 2.12 -38.63
C ASP A 215 -34.36 3.52 -37.97
N ALA A 216 -35.53 4.02 -37.62
CA ALA A 216 -35.70 5.26 -36.86
C ALA A 216 -35.24 5.14 -35.40
N VAL A 217 -35.47 3.99 -34.74
CA VAL A 217 -35.09 3.75 -33.34
C VAL A 217 -33.59 3.40 -33.22
N LEU A 218 -33.04 2.65 -34.17
CA LEU A 218 -31.67 2.18 -34.13
C LEU A 218 -30.67 3.20 -34.68
N GLY A 219 -31.14 4.18 -35.45
CA GLY A 219 -30.30 5.22 -36.05
C GLY A 219 -29.11 4.64 -36.87
N SER A 220 -28.16 5.48 -37.24
CA SER A 220 -26.92 5.08 -37.94
C SER A 220 -25.86 4.47 -37.04
N ARG A 221 -26.12 4.28 -35.75
CA ARG A 221 -25.21 3.67 -34.78
C ARG A 221 -25.55 2.17 -34.60
N PRO A 222 -24.54 1.26 -34.61
CA PRO A 222 -24.80 -0.15 -34.30
C PRO A 222 -25.33 -0.24 -32.86
N PRO A 223 -26.52 -0.84 -32.66
CA PRO A 223 -27.15 -0.93 -31.35
C PRO A 223 -26.34 -1.82 -30.41
N GLY A 224 -26.22 -1.41 -29.16
CA GLY A 224 -25.79 -2.32 -28.09
C GLY A 224 -26.86 -3.41 -27.89
N THR A 225 -26.45 -4.61 -27.44
CA THR A 225 -27.35 -5.77 -27.22
C THR A 225 -28.61 -5.42 -26.41
N ALA A 226 -28.49 -4.55 -25.38
CA ALA A 226 -29.63 -4.13 -24.58
C ALA A 226 -30.70 -3.34 -25.38
N GLN A 227 -30.32 -2.59 -26.41
CA GLN A 227 -31.24 -1.86 -27.25
C GLN A 227 -31.94 -2.78 -28.25
N LEU A 228 -31.28 -3.86 -28.68
CA LEU A 228 -31.92 -4.89 -29.51
C LEU A 228 -32.94 -5.69 -28.70
N ASP A 229 -32.60 -6.09 -27.47
CA ASP A 229 -33.48 -6.85 -26.58
C ASP A 229 -34.73 -6.01 -26.23
N GLN A 230 -34.56 -4.73 -25.96
CA GLN A 230 -35.67 -3.80 -25.67
C GLN A 230 -36.55 -3.52 -26.90
N ALA A 231 -35.95 -3.44 -28.09
CA ALA A 231 -36.68 -3.31 -29.34
C ALA A 231 -37.49 -4.58 -29.65
N TRP A 232 -37.00 -5.78 -29.33
CA TRP A 232 -37.73 -7.04 -29.47
C TRP A 232 -38.87 -7.19 -28.45
N GLU A 233 -38.67 -6.79 -27.20
CA GLU A 233 -39.74 -6.81 -26.18
C GLU A 233 -40.89 -5.85 -26.51
N ASN A 234 -40.60 -4.70 -27.10
CA ASN A 234 -41.60 -3.71 -27.50
C ASN A 234 -42.38 -4.11 -28.78
N MET A 235 -41.94 -5.16 -29.49
CA MET A 235 -42.62 -5.66 -30.71
C MET A 235 -43.49 -6.91 -30.48
N ARG A 236 -43.49 -7.46 -29.26
CA ARG A 236 -44.44 -8.51 -28.81
C ARG A 236 -45.68 -7.93 -28.24
#